data_91ce5710925134dce148951b1fc68e84
#
_entry.id   91ce5710925134dce148951b1fc68e84
#
_cell.length_a   1.000
_cell.length_b   1.000
_cell.length_c   1.000
_cell.angle_alpha   90.00
_cell.angle_beta   90.00
_cell.angle_gamma   90.00
#
_symmetry.space_group_name_H-M   'P 1'
#
loop_
_entity.id
_entity.type
_entity.pdbx_description
1 polymer ?
#
loop_
_entity_poly.entity_id
_entity_poly.type
_entity_poly.pdbx_seq_one_letter_code
_entity_poly.pdbx_strand_id
1 'polypeptide(L)'
;VMAAVMLLSLAACGQKPAASDGENEKVKITIWFSSDAMAVKEEAVAQFNAAHDDIEVVASFQSTDGLKDALKVAASSDTMPTCWRTYGGSIGGYYVDNDLCYDLTDYAAANGWDSHFTSSALNLCRYDGKLFGYPNSYNVISMWYSKPIFEQNGIEIPTTFEEFEAACDKLVANGVTPISTAALYGWHTMRLVELLVEYYAGAELHDQLNAMQASWDCPEVI
;
A
#
# COMPACT_ATOMS: atom_id res chain seq x y z
N VAL A 1 39.92 19.16 47.98
CA VAL A 1 40.18 20.42 47.27
C VAL A 1 39.38 20.31 45.94
N MET A 2 38.43 21.18 45.73
CA MET A 2 37.55 21.40 44.59
C MET A 2 36.08 21.02 44.87
N ALA A 3 35.49 21.78 45.74
CA ALA A 3 34.05 21.94 45.83
C ALA A 3 33.77 23.42 46.04
N ALA A 4 33.59 24.14 44.98
CA ALA A 4 33.04 25.52 44.98
C ALA A 4 33.18 26.05 43.56
N VAL A 5 32.14 26.02 42.80
CA VAL A 5 31.70 26.96 41.73
C VAL A 5 30.50 26.35 41.02
N MET A 6 29.32 26.57 41.59
CA MET A 6 28.04 26.46 40.83
C MET A 6 26.91 27.08 41.68
N LEU A 7 27.01 28.37 41.87
CA LEU A 7 25.93 29.17 42.42
C LEU A 7 26.12 30.61 41.93
N LEU A 8 25.68 30.89 40.70
CA LEU A 8 25.45 32.27 40.23
C LEU A 8 24.85 32.22 38.80
N SER A 9 23.52 32.06 38.72
CA SER A 9 22.74 32.60 37.59
C SER A 9 21.25 32.39 37.82
N LEU A 10 20.74 32.97 38.88
CA LEU A 10 19.32 33.20 39.12
C LEU A 10 19.08 34.70 39.25
N ALA A 11 19.17 35.42 38.17
CA ALA A 11 18.67 36.79 38.09
C ALA A 11 18.51 37.21 36.60
N ALA A 12 17.46 36.75 35.98
CA ALA A 12 16.89 37.42 34.81
C ALA A 12 15.36 37.31 34.91
N CYS A 13 14.81 38.02 35.86
CA CYS A 13 13.38 38.31 35.90
C CYS A 13 13.02 39.35 34.82
N GLY A 14 11.97 39.08 34.06
CA GLY A 14 11.10 40.09 33.56
C GLY A 14 11.43 40.72 32.21
N GLN A 15 11.48 39.88 31.15
CA GLN A 15 11.00 40.37 29.84
C GLN A 15 9.72 39.66 29.51
N LYS A 16 8.61 40.42 29.49
CA LYS A 16 7.39 40.02 28.81
C LYS A 16 7.81 39.55 27.41
N PRO A 17 7.37 38.37 26.95
CA PRO A 17 7.56 38.02 25.55
C PRO A 17 6.90 39.15 24.73
N ALA A 18 7.66 39.80 23.84
CA ALA A 18 7.12 40.59 22.79
C ALA A 18 6.11 39.70 22.06
N ALA A 19 4.90 40.17 21.84
CA ALA A 19 3.95 39.52 20.96
C ALA A 19 4.68 39.37 19.61
N SER A 20 5.04 38.13 19.28
CA SER A 20 5.42 37.80 17.92
C SER A 20 4.19 38.04 17.08
N ASP A 21 4.30 38.87 16.07
CA ASP A 21 3.33 38.95 14.99
C ASP A 21 3.04 37.53 14.56
N GLY A 22 1.78 37.10 14.78
CA GLY A 22 1.40 35.70 14.52
C GLY A 22 1.36 35.46 13.01
N GLU A 23 2.45 35.01 12.46
CA GLU A 23 2.35 34.08 11.34
C GLU A 23 1.67 32.84 11.91
N ASN A 24 0.43 32.57 11.49
CA ASN A 24 -0.28 31.33 11.82
C ASN A 24 0.62 30.18 11.37
N GLU A 25 1.24 29.49 12.32
CA GLU A 25 2.07 28.32 12.02
C GLU A 25 1.17 27.28 11.36
N LYS A 26 1.49 26.94 10.11
CA LYS A 26 0.71 25.95 9.34
C LYS A 26 0.73 24.60 10.04
N VAL A 27 -0.41 23.92 10.03
CA VAL A 27 -0.48 22.55 10.48
C VAL A 27 0.29 21.65 9.51
N LYS A 28 1.33 20.98 9.98
CA LYS A 28 2.13 20.08 9.14
C LYS A 28 1.55 18.67 9.11
N ILE A 29 1.28 18.18 7.90
CA ILE A 29 0.87 16.82 7.61
C ILE A 29 2.03 16.11 6.89
N THR A 30 2.59 15.10 7.52
CA THR A 30 3.64 14.28 6.91
C THR A 30 3.02 13.09 6.18
N ILE A 31 3.42 12.88 4.92
CA ILE A 31 2.93 11.73 4.12
C ILE A 31 4.11 10.94 3.57
N TRP A 32 4.12 9.62 3.82
CA TRP A 32 5.11 8.73 3.26
C TRP A 32 4.54 7.94 2.10
N PHE A 33 5.14 8.13 0.92
CA PHE A 33 4.75 7.49 -0.33
C PHE A 33 5.79 6.47 -0.81
N SER A 34 5.33 5.52 -1.60
CA SER A 34 6.23 4.79 -2.51
C SER A 34 6.61 5.67 -3.70
N SER A 35 7.82 5.48 -4.22
CA SER A 35 8.39 6.27 -5.32
C SER A 35 7.79 6.01 -6.70
N ASP A 36 6.86 5.06 -6.81
CA ASP A 36 6.07 4.88 -8.03
C ASP A 36 5.23 6.14 -8.32
N ALA A 37 5.19 6.57 -9.58
CA ALA A 37 4.50 7.79 -10.02
C ALA A 37 4.86 9.03 -9.18
N MET A 38 6.10 9.16 -8.74
CA MET A 38 6.58 10.21 -7.83
C MET A 38 6.23 11.61 -8.35
N ALA A 39 6.49 11.90 -9.63
CA ALA A 39 6.23 13.22 -10.20
C ALA A 39 4.75 13.64 -10.11
N VAL A 40 3.81 12.71 -10.24
CA VAL A 40 2.38 12.99 -10.11
C VAL A 40 2.02 13.32 -8.66
N LYS A 41 2.61 12.61 -7.70
CA LYS A 41 2.39 12.84 -6.27
C LYS A 41 3.01 14.16 -5.81
N GLU A 42 4.22 14.48 -6.29
CA GLU A 42 4.87 15.78 -6.02
C GLU A 42 4.03 16.94 -6.54
N GLU A 43 3.50 16.83 -7.76
CA GLU A 43 2.63 17.85 -8.33
C GLU A 43 1.33 18.01 -7.52
N ALA A 44 0.71 16.89 -7.12
CA ALA A 44 -0.50 16.93 -6.28
C ALA A 44 -0.24 17.58 -4.93
N VAL A 45 0.89 17.31 -4.29
CA VAL A 45 1.31 17.95 -3.02
C VAL A 45 1.56 19.45 -3.23
N ALA A 46 2.24 19.83 -4.33
CA ALA A 46 2.48 21.23 -4.65
C ALA A 46 1.17 22.00 -4.86
N GLN A 47 0.22 21.43 -5.61
CA GLN A 47 -1.11 22.02 -5.82
C GLN A 47 -1.90 22.16 -4.52
N PHE A 48 -1.86 21.12 -3.66
CA PHE A 48 -2.51 21.17 -2.35
C PHE A 48 -1.93 22.31 -1.49
N ASN A 49 -0.61 22.37 -1.37
CA ASN A 49 0.08 23.38 -0.57
C ASN A 49 -0.15 24.81 -1.09
N ALA A 50 -0.30 24.96 -2.41
CA ALA A 50 -0.63 26.26 -3.01
C ALA A 50 -2.09 26.68 -2.77
N ALA A 51 -3.00 25.73 -2.53
CA ALA A 51 -4.42 25.99 -2.28
C ALA A 51 -4.78 26.18 -0.80
N HIS A 52 -3.85 25.89 0.13
CA HIS A 52 -4.09 25.93 1.58
C HIS A 52 -3.03 26.76 2.30
N ASP A 53 -3.49 27.81 2.97
CA ASP A 53 -2.61 28.71 3.72
C ASP A 53 -2.39 28.28 5.17
N ASP A 54 -3.24 27.39 5.68
CA ASP A 54 -3.27 26.91 7.06
C ASP A 54 -2.68 25.49 7.24
N ILE A 55 -2.48 24.76 6.14
CA ILE A 55 -1.95 23.38 6.15
C ILE A 55 -0.74 23.29 5.21
N GLU A 56 0.27 22.55 5.63
CA GLU A 56 1.42 22.19 4.81
C GLU A 56 1.57 20.67 4.76
N VAL A 57 1.52 20.09 3.58
CA VAL A 57 1.84 18.67 3.34
C VAL A 57 3.33 18.53 3.05
N VAL A 58 4.01 17.69 3.83
CA VAL A 58 5.42 17.33 3.65
C VAL A 58 5.49 15.86 3.21
N ALA A 59 5.84 15.64 1.95
CA ALA A 59 5.94 14.32 1.36
C ALA A 59 7.35 13.73 1.48
N SER A 60 7.43 12.42 1.73
CA SER A 60 8.65 11.63 1.65
C SER A 60 8.43 10.44 0.71
N PHE A 61 9.41 10.12 -0.13
CA PHE A 61 9.33 9.07 -1.14
C PHE A 61 10.40 8.01 -0.91
N GLN A 62 9.99 6.75 -0.94
CA GLN A 62 10.87 5.61 -0.71
C GLN A 62 10.57 4.51 -1.72
N SER A 63 11.50 3.59 -1.94
CA SER A 63 11.18 2.36 -2.69
C SER A 63 10.09 1.58 -1.95
N THR A 64 9.34 0.74 -2.67
CA THR A 64 8.24 -0.03 -2.07
C THR A 64 8.68 -0.83 -0.83
N ASP A 65 9.82 -1.52 -0.90
CA ASP A 65 10.31 -2.31 0.22
C ASP A 65 10.93 -1.43 1.31
N GLY A 66 11.65 -0.36 0.91
CA GLY A 66 12.16 0.63 1.85
C GLY A 66 11.07 1.31 2.68
N LEU A 67 9.92 1.61 2.06
CA LEU A 67 8.76 2.16 2.77
C LEU A 67 8.19 1.18 3.80
N LYS A 68 8.05 -0.11 3.42
CA LYS A 68 7.58 -1.15 4.36
C LYS A 68 8.50 -1.27 5.57
N ASP A 69 9.81 -1.26 5.36
CA ASP A 69 10.79 -1.38 6.44
C ASP A 69 10.83 -0.12 7.30
N ALA A 70 10.78 1.06 6.70
CA ALA A 70 10.71 2.33 7.43
C ALA A 70 9.45 2.43 8.30
N LEU A 71 8.30 1.99 7.78
CA LEU A 71 7.04 1.97 8.54
C LEU A 71 7.09 1.00 9.73
N LYS A 72 7.74 -0.17 9.62
CA LYS A 72 7.94 -1.09 10.74
C LYS A 72 8.78 -0.43 11.86
N VAL A 73 9.85 0.27 11.47
CA VAL A 73 10.70 1.00 12.41
C VAL A 73 9.90 2.12 13.07
N ALA A 74 9.17 2.92 12.29
CA ALA A 74 8.37 4.03 12.79
C ALA A 74 7.28 3.57 13.77
N ALA A 75 6.60 2.45 13.45
CA ALA A 75 5.58 1.85 14.32
C ALA A 75 6.16 1.41 15.68
N SER A 76 7.39 0.89 15.69
CA SER A 76 8.05 0.44 16.93
C SER A 76 8.68 1.58 17.75
N SER A 77 8.87 2.76 17.16
CA SER A 77 9.54 3.92 17.78
C SER A 77 8.63 5.11 18.04
N ASP A 78 7.32 4.95 17.82
CA ASP A 78 6.30 6.02 17.97
C ASP A 78 6.62 7.26 17.10
N THR A 79 7.11 7.02 15.88
CA THR A 79 7.49 8.07 14.93
C THR A 79 6.73 7.96 13.60
N MET A 80 5.51 7.45 13.64
CA MET A 80 4.68 7.30 12.44
C MET A 80 4.41 8.65 11.77
N PRO A 81 4.41 8.71 10.43
CA PRO A 81 3.93 9.89 9.72
C PRO A 81 2.43 10.08 9.95
N THR A 82 1.91 11.27 9.65
CA THR A 82 0.46 11.55 9.74
C THR A 82 -0.34 10.66 8.79
N CYS A 83 0.19 10.43 7.59
CA CYS A 83 -0.40 9.51 6.60
C CYS A 83 0.70 8.70 5.93
N TRP A 84 0.35 7.51 5.47
CA TRP A 84 1.30 6.66 4.73
C TRP A 84 0.60 5.75 3.72
N ARG A 85 1.32 5.40 2.69
CA ARG A 85 0.87 4.38 1.75
C ARG A 85 1.16 2.99 2.32
N THR A 86 0.14 2.15 2.35
CA THR A 86 0.25 0.74 2.77
C THR A 86 -0.56 -0.16 1.84
N TYR A 87 -0.71 -1.42 2.20
CA TYR A 87 -1.51 -2.42 1.50
C TYR A 87 -2.69 -2.84 2.35
N GLY A 88 -3.71 -3.40 1.71
CA GLY A 88 -4.85 -3.99 2.38
C GLY A 88 -4.52 -5.33 3.07
N GLY A 89 -5.57 -5.98 3.59
CA GLY A 89 -5.46 -7.26 4.27
C GLY A 89 -4.60 -7.21 5.54
N SER A 90 -3.87 -8.27 5.84
CA SER A 90 -3.08 -8.40 7.06
C SER A 90 -1.96 -7.35 7.22
N ILE A 91 -1.45 -6.81 6.11
CA ILE A 91 -0.45 -5.73 6.15
C ILE A 91 -1.06 -4.44 6.74
N GLY A 92 -2.27 -4.08 6.29
CA GLY A 92 -3.01 -2.95 6.85
C GLY A 92 -3.54 -3.25 8.24
N GLY A 93 -3.98 -4.48 8.48
CA GLY A 93 -4.47 -4.97 9.77
C GLY A 93 -3.46 -4.80 10.89
N TYR A 94 -2.16 -4.93 10.62
CA TYR A 94 -1.11 -4.67 11.61
C TYR A 94 -1.25 -3.29 12.27
N TYR A 95 -1.59 -2.25 11.50
CA TYR A 95 -1.73 -0.90 12.05
C TYR A 95 -3.04 -0.76 12.86
N VAL A 96 -4.09 -1.49 12.48
CA VAL A 96 -5.36 -1.53 13.25
C VAL A 96 -5.14 -2.24 14.59
N ASP A 97 -4.48 -3.40 14.58
CA ASP A 97 -4.21 -4.21 15.78
C ASP A 97 -3.31 -3.50 16.80
N ASN A 98 -2.50 -2.56 16.34
CA ASN A 98 -1.60 -1.78 17.20
C ASN A 98 -2.07 -0.34 17.46
N ASP A 99 -3.34 -0.01 17.17
CA ASP A 99 -3.96 1.31 17.38
C ASP A 99 -3.17 2.47 16.71
N LEU A 100 -2.53 2.20 15.57
CA LEU A 100 -1.70 3.18 14.84
C LEU A 100 -2.47 4.00 13.81
N CYS A 101 -3.73 3.68 13.54
CA CYS A 101 -4.56 4.37 12.56
C CYS A 101 -5.98 4.62 13.09
N TYR A 102 -6.61 5.67 12.57
CA TYR A 102 -7.99 5.98 12.90
C TYR A 102 -8.96 5.05 12.15
N ASP A 103 -10.11 4.76 12.78
CA ASP A 103 -11.25 4.17 12.12
C ASP A 103 -11.97 5.26 11.29
N LEU A 104 -11.95 5.11 9.98
CA LEU A 104 -12.55 6.04 9.03
C LEU A 104 -13.98 5.64 8.63
N THR A 105 -14.59 4.62 9.25
CA THR A 105 -15.88 4.06 8.85
C THR A 105 -16.97 5.12 8.82
N ASP A 106 -17.13 5.87 9.90
CA ASP A 106 -18.17 6.91 10.00
C ASP A 106 -17.89 8.08 9.05
N TYR A 107 -16.63 8.46 8.91
CA TYR A 107 -16.21 9.52 7.98
C TYR A 107 -16.50 9.12 6.53
N ALA A 108 -16.19 7.90 6.14
CA ALA A 108 -16.44 7.37 4.80
C ALA A 108 -17.94 7.35 4.49
N ALA A 109 -18.78 6.90 5.44
CA ALA A 109 -20.22 6.90 5.30
C ALA A 109 -20.79 8.32 5.13
N ALA A 110 -20.34 9.26 5.97
CA ALA A 110 -20.78 10.66 5.90
C ALA A 110 -20.36 11.36 4.60
N ASN A 111 -19.27 10.94 3.96
CA ASN A 111 -18.75 11.51 2.72
C ASN A 111 -19.04 10.68 1.48
N GLY A 112 -19.90 9.66 1.58
CA GLY A 112 -20.40 8.90 0.42
C GLY A 112 -19.31 8.11 -0.32
N TRP A 113 -18.32 7.58 0.36
CA TRP A 113 -17.20 6.84 -0.26
C TRP A 113 -17.67 5.63 -1.06
N ASP A 114 -18.77 4.99 -0.66
CA ASP A 114 -19.38 3.86 -1.41
C ASP A 114 -19.82 4.25 -2.84
N SER A 115 -20.04 5.54 -3.11
CA SER A 115 -20.34 6.04 -4.46
C SER A 115 -19.11 6.42 -5.27
N HIS A 116 -17.95 6.58 -4.63
CA HIS A 116 -16.70 6.99 -5.26
C HIS A 116 -15.74 5.84 -5.52
N PHE A 117 -15.81 4.78 -4.72
CA PHE A 117 -14.94 3.61 -4.80
C PHE A 117 -15.75 2.34 -5.04
N THR A 118 -15.15 1.36 -5.70
CA THR A 118 -15.76 0.03 -5.82
C THR A 118 -15.77 -0.65 -4.44
N SER A 119 -16.79 -1.46 -4.18
CA SER A 119 -16.91 -2.19 -2.92
C SER A 119 -15.71 -3.11 -2.65
N SER A 120 -15.18 -3.76 -3.70
CA SER A 120 -13.98 -4.59 -3.58
C SER A 120 -12.75 -3.79 -3.15
N ALA A 121 -12.57 -2.58 -3.67
CA ALA A 121 -11.45 -1.73 -3.27
C ALA A 121 -11.57 -1.24 -1.81
N LEU A 122 -12.78 -0.83 -1.40
CA LEU A 122 -13.03 -0.43 0.00
C LEU A 122 -12.87 -1.60 0.96
N ASN A 123 -13.31 -2.81 0.57
CA ASN A 123 -13.17 -4.00 1.42
C ASN A 123 -11.70 -4.35 1.69
N LEU A 124 -10.79 -4.12 0.73
CA LEU A 124 -9.36 -4.29 0.96
C LEU A 124 -8.78 -3.29 1.98
N CYS A 125 -9.46 -2.16 2.20
CA CYS A 125 -9.09 -1.17 3.22
C CYS A 125 -9.82 -1.39 4.56
N ARG A 126 -10.52 -2.52 4.72
CA ARG A 126 -11.17 -2.92 5.97
C ARG A 126 -10.41 -4.04 6.66
N TYR A 127 -10.35 -3.96 7.97
CA TYR A 127 -9.81 -5.00 8.82
C TYR A 127 -10.55 -4.98 10.15
N ASP A 128 -10.99 -6.14 10.62
CA ASP A 128 -11.81 -6.29 11.83
C ASP A 128 -12.99 -5.30 11.91
N GLY A 129 -13.69 -5.11 10.77
CA GLY A 129 -14.83 -4.20 10.64
C GLY A 129 -14.48 -2.71 10.55
N LYS A 130 -13.24 -2.31 10.79
CA LYS A 130 -12.79 -0.92 10.72
C LYS A 130 -12.27 -0.58 9.33
N LEU A 131 -12.59 0.61 8.83
CA LEU A 131 -11.98 1.17 7.61
C LEU A 131 -10.74 1.97 8.02
N PHE A 132 -9.55 1.45 7.74
CA PHE A 132 -8.29 2.06 8.15
C PHE A 132 -7.64 2.97 7.10
N GLY A 133 -8.22 3.08 5.93
CA GLY A 133 -7.69 3.89 4.84
C GLY A 133 -8.63 4.01 3.65
N TYR A 134 -8.17 4.65 2.59
CA TYR A 134 -8.89 4.74 1.32
C TYR A 134 -8.07 4.12 0.19
N PRO A 135 -8.72 3.56 -0.85
CA PRO A 135 -8.03 2.99 -2.00
C PRO A 135 -7.35 4.11 -2.81
N ASN A 136 -6.02 4.14 -2.81
CA ASN A 136 -5.24 5.09 -3.62
C ASN A 136 -5.03 4.56 -5.04
N SER A 137 -4.83 3.25 -5.19
CA SER A 137 -4.68 2.58 -6.48
C SER A 137 -5.29 1.18 -6.42
N TYR A 138 -5.80 0.73 -7.56
CA TYR A 138 -6.40 -0.57 -7.70
C TYR A 138 -5.77 -1.28 -8.90
N ASN A 139 -5.19 -2.45 -8.65
CA ASN A 139 -4.57 -3.26 -9.70
C ASN A 139 -5.33 -4.56 -9.85
N VAL A 140 -5.59 -4.94 -11.10
CA VAL A 140 -6.16 -6.24 -11.44
C VAL A 140 -5.04 -7.14 -11.94
N ILE A 141 -4.89 -8.30 -11.32
CA ILE A 141 -3.98 -9.34 -11.80
C ILE A 141 -4.70 -10.15 -12.87
N SER A 142 -4.06 -10.32 -14.02
CA SER A 142 -4.61 -11.09 -15.13
C SER A 142 -3.50 -11.60 -16.04
N MET A 143 -3.84 -12.62 -16.85
CA MET A 143 -2.94 -13.12 -17.90
C MET A 143 -3.05 -12.21 -19.13
N TRP A 144 -1.90 -11.70 -19.56
CA TRP A 144 -1.78 -10.88 -20.76
C TRP A 144 -1.14 -11.71 -21.87
N TYR A 145 -1.60 -11.58 -23.10
CA TYR A 145 -1.04 -12.29 -24.24
C TYR A 145 -0.67 -11.34 -25.38
N SER A 146 0.34 -11.73 -26.16
CA SER A 146 0.74 -11.02 -27.36
C SER A 146 -0.12 -11.48 -28.55
N LYS A 147 -1.01 -10.64 -29.04
CA LYS A 147 -1.82 -10.95 -30.24
C LYS A 147 -0.96 -11.38 -31.44
N PRO A 148 0.13 -10.65 -31.81
CA PRO A 148 0.96 -11.06 -32.94
C PRO A 148 1.58 -12.45 -32.78
N ILE A 149 2.02 -12.81 -31.55
CA ILE A 149 2.60 -14.14 -31.30
C ILE A 149 1.52 -15.22 -31.45
N PHE A 150 0.32 -15.00 -30.92
CA PHE A 150 -0.79 -15.94 -31.04
C PHE A 150 -1.19 -16.14 -32.50
N GLU A 151 -1.37 -15.05 -33.26
CA GLU A 151 -1.69 -15.09 -34.68
C GLU A 151 -0.64 -15.82 -35.51
N GLN A 152 0.66 -15.51 -35.32
CA GLN A 152 1.76 -16.15 -36.03
C GLN A 152 1.85 -17.66 -35.76
N ASN A 153 1.44 -18.10 -34.58
CA ASN A 153 1.45 -19.49 -34.18
C ASN A 153 0.07 -20.18 -34.35
N GLY A 154 -0.93 -19.48 -34.89
CA GLY A 154 -2.28 -20.03 -35.07
C GLY A 154 -2.91 -20.52 -33.76
N ILE A 155 -2.79 -19.72 -32.71
CA ILE A 155 -3.31 -19.99 -31.37
C ILE A 155 -4.55 -19.11 -31.15
N GLU A 156 -5.67 -19.73 -30.85
CA GLU A 156 -6.86 -19.06 -30.35
C GLU A 156 -6.69 -18.72 -28.87
N ILE A 157 -7.48 -17.76 -28.36
CA ILE A 157 -7.42 -17.38 -26.95
C ILE A 157 -7.94 -18.55 -26.10
N PRO A 158 -7.13 -19.14 -25.21
CA PRO A 158 -7.56 -20.24 -24.36
C PRO A 158 -8.71 -19.82 -23.44
N THR A 159 -9.69 -20.69 -23.30
CA THR A 159 -10.85 -20.52 -22.39
C THR A 159 -10.87 -21.56 -21.29
N THR A 160 -10.04 -22.59 -21.39
CA THR A 160 -9.82 -23.61 -20.36
C THR A 160 -8.33 -23.73 -20.04
N PHE A 161 -8.01 -24.42 -18.94
CA PHE A 161 -6.63 -24.66 -18.55
C PHE A 161 -5.94 -25.62 -19.53
N GLU A 162 -6.64 -26.63 -20.02
CA GLU A 162 -6.13 -27.58 -21.02
C GLU A 162 -5.79 -26.87 -22.34
N GLU A 163 -6.62 -25.93 -22.77
CA GLU A 163 -6.34 -25.11 -23.94
C GLU A 163 -5.12 -24.19 -23.73
N PHE A 164 -4.95 -23.67 -22.51
CA PHE A 164 -3.79 -22.90 -22.14
C PHE A 164 -2.51 -23.75 -22.16
N GLU A 165 -2.51 -24.95 -21.62
CA GLU A 165 -1.39 -25.89 -21.71
C GLU A 165 -1.03 -26.23 -23.16
N ALA A 166 -2.05 -26.55 -23.97
CA ALA A 166 -1.84 -26.84 -25.39
C ALA A 166 -1.27 -25.63 -26.16
N ALA A 167 -1.67 -24.41 -25.81
CA ALA A 167 -1.10 -23.19 -26.36
C ALA A 167 0.38 -23.01 -25.96
N CYS A 168 0.72 -23.31 -24.71
CA CYS A 168 2.08 -23.31 -24.21
C CYS A 168 2.97 -24.32 -24.93
N ASP A 169 2.49 -25.56 -25.09
CA ASP A 169 3.21 -26.63 -25.82
C ASP A 169 3.48 -26.23 -27.28
N LYS A 170 2.50 -25.65 -27.95
CA LYS A 170 2.64 -25.17 -29.32
C LYS A 170 3.66 -24.06 -29.45
N LEU A 171 3.69 -23.12 -28.50
CA LEU A 171 4.69 -22.06 -28.47
C LEU A 171 6.10 -22.63 -28.27
N VAL A 172 6.27 -23.56 -27.34
CA VAL A 172 7.55 -24.24 -27.08
C VAL A 172 8.03 -24.97 -28.34
N ALA A 173 7.14 -25.72 -29.02
CA ALA A 173 7.47 -26.43 -30.24
C ALA A 173 7.93 -25.49 -31.37
N ASN A 174 7.48 -24.25 -31.37
CA ASN A 174 7.88 -23.20 -32.33
C ASN A 174 9.05 -22.32 -31.80
N GLY A 175 9.71 -22.70 -30.70
CA GLY A 175 10.86 -21.99 -30.15
C GLY A 175 10.51 -20.69 -29.44
N VAL A 176 9.26 -20.49 -29.05
CA VAL A 176 8.77 -19.31 -28.32
C VAL A 176 8.61 -19.66 -26.84
N THR A 177 9.15 -18.84 -25.96
CA THR A 177 8.93 -18.98 -24.52
C THR A 177 7.47 -18.65 -24.20
N PRO A 178 6.68 -19.61 -23.67
CA PRO A 178 5.22 -19.44 -23.54
C PRO A 178 4.83 -18.47 -22.43
N ILE A 179 5.58 -18.45 -21.32
CA ILE A 179 5.27 -17.62 -20.15
C ILE A 179 6.49 -16.76 -19.82
N SER A 180 6.27 -15.46 -19.66
CA SER A 180 7.27 -14.51 -19.18
C SER A 180 6.75 -13.85 -17.91
N THR A 181 7.49 -13.99 -16.82
CA THR A 181 7.21 -13.34 -15.55
C THR A 181 8.49 -12.77 -14.94
N ALA A 182 8.37 -11.70 -14.18
CA ALA A 182 9.49 -11.21 -13.40
C ALA A 182 9.73 -12.14 -12.20
N ALA A 183 11.00 -12.42 -11.90
CA ALA A 183 11.38 -13.27 -10.77
C ALA A 183 12.43 -12.63 -9.85
N LEU A 184 12.82 -11.37 -10.10
CA LEU A 184 13.77 -10.65 -9.26
C LEU A 184 13.24 -10.48 -7.83
N TYR A 185 11.94 -10.22 -7.70
CA TYR A 185 11.24 -10.13 -6.41
C TYR A 185 10.23 -11.26 -6.32
N GLY A 186 10.23 -12.02 -5.23
CA GLY A 186 9.38 -13.20 -5.05
C GLY A 186 7.88 -12.96 -5.21
N TRP A 187 7.40 -11.75 -4.97
CA TRP A 187 5.99 -11.41 -5.09
C TRP A 187 5.43 -11.54 -6.51
N HIS A 188 6.24 -11.43 -7.56
CA HIS A 188 5.76 -11.65 -8.93
C HIS A 188 5.39 -13.12 -9.17
N THR A 189 6.24 -14.04 -8.71
CA THR A 189 5.96 -15.47 -8.78
C THR A 189 4.78 -15.84 -7.89
N MET A 190 4.68 -15.22 -6.71
CA MET A 190 3.53 -15.40 -5.81
C MET A 190 2.21 -15.07 -6.50
N ARG A 191 2.14 -14.00 -7.33
CA ARG A 191 0.92 -13.65 -8.07
C ARG A 191 0.49 -14.74 -9.06
N LEU A 192 1.42 -15.42 -9.69
CA LEU A 192 1.10 -16.55 -10.57
C LEU A 192 0.52 -17.71 -9.74
N VAL A 193 1.14 -18.02 -8.60
CA VAL A 193 0.64 -19.06 -7.70
C VAL A 193 -0.76 -18.72 -7.17
N GLU A 194 -1.00 -17.47 -6.78
CA GLU A 194 -2.33 -17.01 -6.33
C GLU A 194 -3.42 -17.21 -7.38
N LEU A 195 -3.13 -16.94 -8.65
CA LEU A 195 -4.08 -17.21 -9.75
C LEU A 195 -4.43 -18.69 -9.87
N LEU A 196 -3.44 -19.57 -9.70
CA LEU A 196 -3.65 -21.01 -9.75
C LEU A 196 -4.42 -21.51 -8.52
N VAL A 197 -4.08 -20.99 -7.34
CA VAL A 197 -4.82 -21.29 -6.11
C VAL A 197 -6.28 -20.90 -6.24
N GLU A 198 -6.58 -19.69 -6.76
CA GLU A 198 -7.96 -19.27 -6.96
C GLU A 198 -8.69 -20.15 -7.99
N TYR A 199 -7.99 -20.58 -9.04
CA TYR A 199 -8.56 -21.47 -10.05
C TYR A 199 -8.92 -22.84 -9.48
N TYR A 200 -8.05 -23.46 -8.65
CA TYR A 200 -8.26 -24.80 -8.10
C TYR A 200 -9.06 -24.81 -6.80
N ALA A 201 -8.84 -23.87 -5.91
CA ALA A 201 -9.47 -23.79 -4.60
C ALA A 201 -10.78 -22.99 -4.59
N GLY A 202 -10.97 -22.12 -5.59
CA GLY A 202 -12.09 -21.20 -5.67
C GLY A 202 -11.90 -19.97 -4.79
N ALA A 203 -12.66 -18.91 -5.09
CA ALA A 203 -12.51 -17.61 -4.45
C ALA A 203 -12.76 -17.65 -2.93
N GLU A 204 -13.73 -18.47 -2.47
CA GLU A 204 -14.06 -18.55 -1.04
C GLU A 204 -12.91 -19.12 -0.21
N LEU A 205 -12.29 -20.24 -0.66
CA LEU A 205 -11.14 -20.83 0.05
C LEU A 205 -9.93 -19.91 -0.07
N HIS A 206 -9.70 -19.29 -1.23
CA HIS A 206 -8.63 -18.31 -1.42
C HIS A 206 -8.76 -17.12 -0.44
N ASP A 207 -9.95 -16.58 -0.26
CA ASP A 207 -10.19 -15.51 0.71
C ASP A 207 -9.94 -15.97 2.16
N GLN A 208 -10.36 -17.20 2.53
CA GLN A 208 -10.10 -17.79 3.86
C GLN A 208 -8.61 -18.00 4.10
N LEU A 209 -7.85 -18.44 3.09
CA LEU A 209 -6.40 -18.60 3.16
C LEU A 209 -5.70 -17.27 3.40
N ASN A 210 -6.09 -16.24 2.66
CA ASN A 210 -5.54 -14.88 2.82
C ASN A 210 -5.89 -14.25 4.16
N ALA A 211 -7.05 -14.58 4.73
CA ALA A 211 -7.47 -14.16 6.06
C ALA A 211 -6.90 -15.04 7.19
N MET A 212 -6.07 -16.05 6.88
CA MET A 212 -5.53 -17.03 7.85
C MET A 212 -6.62 -17.82 8.58
N GLN A 213 -7.77 -18.00 7.96
CA GLN A 213 -8.92 -18.76 8.48
C GLN A 213 -8.95 -20.20 7.98
N ALA A 214 -8.14 -20.54 6.99
CA ALA A 214 -7.93 -21.89 6.49
C ALA A 214 -6.44 -22.25 6.48
N SER A 215 -6.15 -23.56 6.40
CA SER A 215 -4.76 -24.05 6.32
C SER A 215 -4.27 -24.01 4.87
N TRP A 216 -3.06 -23.48 4.65
CA TRP A 216 -2.37 -23.58 3.37
C TRP A 216 -1.90 -25.01 3.03
N ASP A 217 -1.92 -25.92 4.01
CA ASP A 217 -1.65 -27.35 3.85
C ASP A 217 -2.98 -28.09 3.66
N CYS A 218 -3.63 -27.88 2.53
CA CYS A 218 -4.86 -28.55 2.12
C CYS A 218 -4.75 -29.05 0.68
N PRO A 219 -5.52 -30.11 0.30
CA PRO A 219 -5.42 -30.75 -1.01
C PRO A 219 -5.64 -29.81 -2.21
N GLU A 220 -6.43 -28.76 -2.02
CA GLU A 220 -6.75 -27.79 -3.06
C GLU A 220 -5.60 -26.82 -3.35
N VAL A 221 -4.58 -26.78 -2.49
CA VAL A 221 -3.41 -25.88 -2.60
C VAL A 221 -2.14 -26.66 -2.94
N ILE A 222 -2.04 -27.95 -2.59
CA ILE A 222 -0.89 -28.84 -2.82
C ILE A 222 -1.06 -29.61 -4.13
#